data_2a7074e2f5b555d53414928ff216213a
#
_entry.id   2a7074e2f5b555d53414928ff216213a
#
_cell.length_a   1.000
_cell.length_b   1.000
_cell.length_c   1.000
_cell.angle_alpha   90.00
_cell.angle_beta   90.00
_cell.angle_gamma   90.00
#
_symmetry.space_group_name_H-M   'P 1'
#
loop_
_entity.id
_entity.type
_entity.pdbx_description
1 polymer ?
#
loop_
_entity_poly.entity_id
_entity_poly.type
_entity_poly.pdbx_seq_one_letter_code
_entity_poly.pdbx_strand_id
1 'polypeptide(L)'
;NKYPEKKVFILGHSMGGEIACLYSIKYQKEISGLILTGAVIKISDDISPLLQKLSGLIAAILPNLPTTKIDSSGISRDKKIVESYNNDPLVYRGGTLARTGSEIINGTKYINKNMKQIISPILILHGTSDRLADPYGSSILYNGIMSEDKTIKLYKNYFHEILNEPDKDKVMDDILEWITKRS
;
A
#
# COMPACT_ATOMS: atom_id res chain seq x y z
N ASN A 1 7.15 -11.64 -22.52
CA ASN A 1 6.12 -10.61 -22.61
C ASN A 1 5.15 -10.92 -23.76
N LYS A 2 3.84 -11.04 -23.49
CA LYS A 2 2.81 -11.31 -24.50
C LYS A 2 2.54 -10.08 -25.38
N TYR A 3 2.85 -8.88 -24.88
CA TYR A 3 2.63 -7.59 -25.54
C TYR A 3 3.87 -6.70 -25.37
N PRO A 4 4.95 -6.94 -26.09
CA PRO A 4 6.24 -6.27 -25.87
C PRO A 4 6.20 -4.75 -26.17
N GLU A 5 5.26 -4.32 -27.00
CA GLU A 5 5.04 -2.91 -27.36
C GLU A 5 4.13 -2.15 -26.36
N LYS A 6 3.50 -2.86 -25.43
CA LYS A 6 2.59 -2.22 -24.45
C LYS A 6 3.34 -1.72 -23.23
N LYS A 7 2.96 -0.55 -22.78
CA LYS A 7 3.38 0.00 -21.48
C LYS A 7 2.67 -0.73 -20.34
N VAL A 8 3.42 -1.15 -19.32
CA VAL A 8 2.87 -1.89 -18.18
C VAL A 8 3.00 -1.02 -16.93
N PHE A 9 1.88 -0.70 -16.32
CA PHE A 9 1.82 -0.01 -15.03
C PHE A 9 1.32 -0.97 -13.96
N ILE A 10 1.90 -0.90 -12.77
CA ILE A 10 1.41 -1.64 -11.59
C ILE A 10 0.72 -0.66 -10.65
N LEU A 11 -0.53 -0.95 -10.30
CA LEU A 11 -1.24 -0.26 -9.22
C LEU A 11 -1.32 -1.18 -8.02
N GLY A 12 -0.81 -0.71 -6.88
CA GLY A 12 -0.87 -1.42 -5.61
C GLY A 12 -1.57 -0.61 -4.53
N HIS A 13 -2.55 -1.23 -3.87
CA HIS A 13 -3.27 -0.64 -2.74
C HIS A 13 -2.89 -1.34 -1.43
N SER A 14 -2.68 -0.57 -0.37
CA SER A 14 -2.43 -1.09 0.98
C SER A 14 -1.25 -2.07 1.02
N MET A 15 -1.43 -3.31 1.47
CA MET A 15 -0.46 -4.40 1.37
C MET A 15 -0.05 -4.67 -0.09
N GLY A 16 -0.96 -4.53 -1.05
CA GLY A 16 -0.63 -4.60 -2.49
C GLY A 16 0.34 -3.51 -2.92
N GLY A 17 0.30 -2.33 -2.29
CA GLY A 17 1.28 -1.25 -2.49
C GLY A 17 2.67 -1.63 -1.98
N GLU A 18 2.76 -2.29 -0.83
CA GLU A 18 4.01 -2.87 -0.32
C GLU A 18 4.58 -3.91 -1.29
N ILE A 19 3.74 -4.85 -1.76
CA ILE A 19 4.13 -5.88 -2.73
C ILE A 19 4.63 -5.24 -4.04
N ALA A 20 3.94 -4.21 -4.53
CA ALA A 20 4.33 -3.48 -5.73
C ALA A 20 5.69 -2.78 -5.58
N CYS A 21 5.99 -2.21 -4.39
CA CYS A 21 7.33 -1.67 -4.08
C CYS A 21 8.40 -2.77 -4.08
N LEU A 22 8.13 -3.93 -3.45
CA LEU A 22 9.04 -5.06 -3.44
C LEU A 22 9.32 -5.59 -4.86
N TYR A 23 8.28 -5.65 -5.68
CA TYR A 23 8.42 -6.02 -7.10
C TYR A 23 9.28 -4.99 -7.84
N SER A 24 9.01 -3.70 -7.67
CA SER A 24 9.77 -2.63 -8.32
C SER A 24 11.26 -2.67 -7.96
N ILE A 25 11.62 -2.89 -6.70
CA ILE A 25 13.03 -3.02 -6.30
C ILE A 25 13.76 -4.09 -7.11
N LYS A 26 13.08 -5.19 -7.49
CA LYS A 26 13.71 -6.33 -8.19
C LYS A 26 13.54 -6.28 -9.71
N TYR A 27 12.39 -5.81 -10.19
CA TYR A 27 11.95 -6.01 -11.57
C TYR A 27 11.49 -4.72 -12.26
N GLN A 28 11.92 -3.55 -11.80
CA GLN A 28 11.46 -2.26 -12.33
C GLN A 28 11.69 -2.04 -13.83
N LYS A 29 12.62 -2.79 -14.45
CA LYS A 29 12.84 -2.75 -15.91
C LYS A 29 11.68 -3.34 -16.71
N GLU A 30 10.81 -4.10 -16.06
CA GLU A 30 9.65 -4.76 -16.68
C GLU A 30 8.38 -3.89 -16.63
N ILE A 31 8.43 -2.74 -15.95
CA ILE A 31 7.30 -1.84 -15.74
C ILE A 31 7.61 -0.44 -16.24
N SER A 32 6.58 0.23 -16.76
CA SER A 32 6.64 1.62 -17.21
C SER A 32 6.37 2.61 -16.08
N GLY A 33 5.78 2.15 -14.99
CA GLY A 33 5.53 2.96 -13.80
C GLY A 33 4.79 2.24 -12.70
N LEU A 34 4.86 2.82 -11.51
CA LEU A 34 4.28 2.31 -10.27
C LEU A 34 3.27 3.31 -9.72
N ILE A 35 2.09 2.84 -9.34
CA ILE A 35 1.04 3.65 -8.73
C ILE A 35 0.69 3.02 -7.38
N LEU A 36 0.78 3.80 -6.33
CA LEU A 36 0.54 3.35 -4.97
C LEU A 36 -0.61 4.13 -4.35
N THR A 37 -1.56 3.43 -3.72
CA THR A 37 -2.67 4.03 -2.98
C THR A 37 -2.71 3.46 -1.57
N GLY A 38 -2.61 4.32 -0.54
CA GLY A 38 -2.64 3.89 0.86
C GLY A 38 -1.61 2.79 1.20
N ALA A 39 -0.41 2.81 0.59
CA ALA A 39 0.57 1.74 0.68
C ALA A 39 1.15 1.58 2.10
N VAL A 40 1.35 0.33 2.53
CA VAL A 40 1.95 0.00 3.83
C VAL A 40 3.47 0.09 3.71
N ILE A 41 4.03 1.25 4.05
CA ILE A 41 5.48 1.54 3.98
C ILE A 41 6.09 1.77 5.36
N LYS A 42 5.26 2.08 6.35
CA LYS A 42 5.64 2.25 7.76
C LYS A 42 4.90 1.23 8.62
N ILE A 43 5.62 0.56 9.50
CA ILE A 43 5.01 -0.29 10.52
C ILE A 43 4.31 0.61 11.52
N SER A 44 3.07 0.26 11.93
CA SER A 44 2.33 1.01 12.95
C SER A 44 3.12 1.13 14.24
N ASP A 45 3.09 2.31 14.84
CA ASP A 45 3.74 2.58 16.13
C ASP A 45 3.10 1.78 17.29
N ASP A 46 1.87 1.28 17.09
CA ASP A 46 1.19 0.38 18.04
C ASP A 46 1.84 -1.00 18.15
N ILE A 47 2.66 -1.39 17.17
CA ILE A 47 3.38 -2.65 17.18
C ILE A 47 4.74 -2.45 17.85
N SER A 48 4.87 -2.88 19.11
CA SER A 48 6.10 -2.71 19.87
C SER A 48 7.33 -3.31 19.17
N PRO A 49 8.54 -2.73 19.34
CA PRO A 49 9.77 -3.25 18.74
C PRO A 49 10.06 -4.71 19.14
N LEU A 50 9.66 -5.11 20.35
CA LEU A 50 9.80 -6.50 20.80
C LEU A 50 8.91 -7.44 20.00
N LEU A 51 7.62 -7.07 19.80
CA LEU A 51 6.69 -7.86 19.00
C LEU A 51 7.16 -7.95 17.54
N GLN A 52 7.70 -6.85 16.97
CA GLN A 52 8.29 -6.88 15.64
C GLN A 52 9.48 -7.84 15.52
N LYS A 53 10.31 -7.97 16.56
CA LYS A 53 11.43 -8.93 16.59
C LYS A 53 10.93 -10.36 16.72
N LEU A 54 9.91 -10.59 17.52
CA LEU A 54 9.36 -11.93 17.79
C LEU A 54 8.37 -12.40 16.70
N SER A 55 7.92 -11.51 15.81
CA SER A 55 6.90 -11.83 14.80
C SER A 55 7.27 -13.04 13.93
N GLY A 56 8.53 -13.16 13.54
CA GLY A 56 9.03 -14.32 12.77
C GLY A 56 8.95 -15.64 13.54
N LEU A 57 9.30 -15.64 14.81
CA LEU A 57 9.21 -16.83 15.67
C LEU A 57 7.74 -17.22 15.90
N ILE A 58 6.88 -16.25 16.20
CA ILE A 58 5.43 -16.49 16.37
C ILE A 58 4.85 -17.05 15.07
N ALA A 59 5.20 -16.47 13.93
CA ALA A 59 4.75 -16.92 12.63
C ALA A 59 5.24 -18.33 12.25
N ALA A 60 6.41 -18.73 12.72
CA ALA A 60 6.95 -20.08 12.50
C ALA A 60 6.21 -21.14 13.33
N ILE A 61 5.83 -20.81 14.56
CA ILE A 61 5.19 -21.77 15.50
C ILE A 61 3.67 -21.77 15.32
N LEU A 62 3.08 -20.59 15.18
CA LEU A 62 1.63 -20.36 15.10
C LEU A 62 1.24 -19.51 13.86
N PRO A 63 1.50 -19.98 12.63
CA PRO A 63 1.32 -19.18 11.40
C PRO A 63 -0.11 -18.69 11.21
N ASN A 64 -1.09 -19.47 11.64
CA ASN A 64 -2.52 -19.19 11.48
C ASN A 64 -3.14 -18.49 12.71
N LEU A 65 -2.34 -18.05 13.68
CA LEU A 65 -2.84 -17.30 14.83
C LEU A 65 -3.42 -15.96 14.34
N PRO A 66 -4.73 -15.70 14.57
CA PRO A 66 -5.29 -14.39 14.26
C PRO A 66 -4.72 -13.32 15.19
N THR A 67 -4.30 -12.21 14.62
CA THR A 67 -3.74 -11.07 15.35
C THR A 67 -4.69 -9.86 15.24
N THR A 68 -4.25 -8.77 14.62
CA THR A 68 -5.00 -7.51 14.52
C THR A 68 -6.14 -7.63 13.50
N LYS A 69 -7.34 -7.21 13.87
CA LYS A 69 -8.46 -7.04 12.93
C LYS A 69 -8.42 -5.65 12.29
N ILE A 70 -8.82 -5.58 11.03
CA ILE A 70 -9.01 -4.31 10.33
C ILE A 70 -10.28 -3.64 10.88
N ASP A 71 -10.16 -2.39 11.32
CA ASP A 71 -11.31 -1.54 11.66
C ASP A 71 -11.94 -1.02 10.36
N SER A 72 -13.07 -1.62 9.96
CA SER A 72 -13.76 -1.25 8.73
C SER A 72 -14.23 0.22 8.70
N SER A 73 -14.38 0.86 9.87
CA SER A 73 -14.72 2.30 9.94
C SER A 73 -13.61 3.21 9.41
N GLY A 74 -12.39 2.68 9.25
CA GLY A 74 -11.24 3.39 8.69
C GLY A 74 -11.10 3.28 7.16
N ILE A 75 -11.95 2.50 6.50
CA ILE A 75 -11.83 2.22 5.07
C ILE A 75 -12.21 3.43 4.22
N SER A 76 -13.40 4.00 4.44
CA SER A 76 -13.92 5.15 3.72
C SER A 76 -14.80 6.02 4.62
N ARG A 77 -14.91 7.31 4.28
CA ARG A 77 -15.88 8.23 4.88
C ARG A 77 -17.32 7.93 4.43
N ASP A 78 -17.48 7.24 3.29
CA ASP A 78 -18.80 6.81 2.81
C ASP A 78 -19.28 5.58 3.60
N LYS A 79 -20.31 5.77 4.41
CA LYS A 79 -20.91 4.70 5.21
C LYS A 79 -21.45 3.55 4.37
N LYS A 80 -21.90 3.81 3.12
CA LYS A 80 -22.39 2.77 2.22
C LYS A 80 -21.25 1.84 1.78
N ILE A 81 -20.06 2.40 1.55
CA ILE A 81 -18.86 1.62 1.24
C ILE A 81 -18.48 0.73 2.44
N VAL A 82 -18.48 1.30 3.65
CA VAL A 82 -18.21 0.54 4.88
C VAL A 82 -19.24 -0.57 5.08
N GLU A 83 -20.51 -0.29 4.86
CA GLU A 83 -21.59 -1.30 4.93
C GLU A 83 -21.42 -2.41 3.88
N SER A 84 -21.12 -2.03 2.63
CA SER A 84 -20.83 -2.98 1.55
C SER A 84 -19.66 -3.89 1.91
N TYR A 85 -18.55 -3.32 2.38
CA TYR A 85 -17.41 -4.09 2.86
C TYR A 85 -17.78 -5.07 3.97
N ASN A 86 -18.59 -4.64 4.95
CA ASN A 86 -19.01 -5.50 6.07
C ASN A 86 -19.95 -6.62 5.64
N ASN A 87 -20.66 -6.47 4.54
CA ASN A 87 -21.63 -7.45 4.04
C ASN A 87 -21.07 -8.32 2.90
N ASP A 88 -19.90 -7.98 2.32
CA ASP A 88 -19.31 -8.73 1.23
C ASP A 88 -18.80 -10.10 1.73
N PRO A 89 -19.34 -11.23 1.21
CA PRO A 89 -18.90 -12.57 1.61
C PRO A 89 -17.46 -12.90 1.21
N LEU A 90 -16.86 -12.15 0.28
CA LEU A 90 -15.48 -12.35 -0.15
C LEU A 90 -14.46 -11.66 0.78
N VAL A 91 -14.92 -10.75 1.64
CA VAL A 91 -14.06 -10.08 2.61
C VAL A 91 -13.83 -10.98 3.83
N TYR A 92 -12.58 -11.33 4.07
CA TYR A 92 -12.17 -12.02 5.30
C TYR A 92 -12.17 -11.06 6.48
N ARG A 93 -13.01 -11.34 7.48
CA ARG A 93 -13.21 -10.51 8.69
C ARG A 93 -12.51 -11.06 9.94
N GLY A 94 -11.69 -12.06 9.78
CA GLY A 94 -10.82 -12.54 10.83
C GLY A 94 -9.66 -11.57 11.10
N GLY A 95 -8.85 -11.86 12.09
CA GLY A 95 -7.60 -11.11 12.31
C GLY A 95 -6.57 -11.43 11.25
N THR A 96 -5.70 -10.48 10.95
CA THR A 96 -4.50 -10.73 10.14
C THR A 96 -3.74 -11.92 10.73
N LEU A 97 -3.45 -12.93 9.93
CA LEU A 97 -2.74 -14.11 10.41
C LEU A 97 -1.29 -13.76 10.78
N ALA A 98 -0.75 -14.38 11.82
CA ALA A 98 0.59 -14.11 12.31
C ALA A 98 1.66 -14.22 11.21
N ARG A 99 1.53 -15.18 10.29
CA ARG A 99 2.42 -15.30 9.13
C ARG A 99 2.32 -14.09 8.22
N THR A 100 1.11 -13.69 7.86
CA THR A 100 0.89 -12.51 7.01
C THR A 100 1.43 -11.24 7.66
N GLY A 101 1.14 -11.02 8.95
CA GLY A 101 1.65 -9.87 9.69
C GLY A 101 3.18 -9.83 9.75
N SER A 102 3.82 -10.99 9.95
CA SER A 102 5.28 -11.10 9.93
C SER A 102 5.88 -10.77 8.56
N GLU A 103 5.25 -11.22 7.46
CA GLU A 103 5.74 -10.91 6.10
C GLU A 103 5.57 -9.41 5.77
N ILE A 104 4.47 -8.78 6.21
CA ILE A 104 4.29 -7.32 6.08
C ILE A 104 5.41 -6.58 6.83
N ILE A 105 5.72 -6.96 8.07
CA ILE A 105 6.80 -6.34 8.84
C ILE A 105 8.14 -6.50 8.12
N ASN A 106 8.43 -7.69 7.59
CA ASN A 106 9.68 -7.97 6.88
C ASN A 106 9.77 -7.22 5.55
N GLY A 107 8.68 -7.19 4.79
CA GLY A 107 8.58 -6.44 3.53
C GLY A 107 8.80 -4.94 3.73
N THR A 108 8.11 -4.36 4.71
CA THR A 108 8.28 -2.95 5.08
C THR A 108 9.74 -2.64 5.47
N LYS A 109 10.38 -3.48 6.30
CA LYS A 109 11.80 -3.32 6.65
C LYS A 109 12.70 -3.42 5.42
N TYR A 110 12.43 -4.37 4.52
CA TYR A 110 13.20 -4.55 3.30
C TYR A 110 13.07 -3.34 2.38
N ILE A 111 11.86 -2.81 2.19
CA ILE A 111 11.61 -1.60 1.39
C ILE A 111 12.40 -0.44 1.98
N ASN A 112 12.28 -0.17 3.27
CA ASN A 112 12.96 0.95 3.93
C ASN A 112 14.49 0.87 3.79
N LYS A 113 15.07 -0.33 3.76
CA LYS A 113 16.50 -0.53 3.53
C LYS A 113 16.91 -0.34 2.06
N ASN A 114 16.03 -0.65 1.10
CA ASN A 114 16.35 -0.78 -0.31
C ASN A 114 15.64 0.22 -1.22
N MET A 115 14.79 1.12 -0.69
CA MET A 115 13.97 2.04 -1.48
C MET A 115 14.77 2.94 -2.42
N LYS A 116 16.05 3.25 -2.11
CA LYS A 116 16.95 3.98 -3.01
C LYS A 116 17.15 3.30 -4.36
N GLN A 117 16.86 2.01 -4.47
CA GLN A 117 16.96 1.28 -5.74
C GLN A 117 15.76 1.56 -6.66
N ILE A 118 14.67 2.14 -6.16
CA ILE A 118 13.50 2.48 -6.97
C ILE A 118 13.82 3.73 -7.78
N ILE A 119 13.95 3.56 -9.09
CA ILE A 119 14.22 4.62 -10.08
C ILE A 119 13.15 4.71 -11.17
N SER A 120 12.19 3.76 -11.21
CA SER A 120 11.06 3.79 -12.13
C SER A 120 10.12 4.95 -11.82
N PRO A 121 9.37 5.49 -12.83
CA PRO A 121 8.32 6.46 -12.60
C PRO A 121 7.33 6.00 -11.53
N ILE A 122 6.97 6.88 -10.59
CA ILE A 122 6.10 6.50 -9.47
C ILE A 122 5.12 7.61 -9.08
N LEU A 123 3.86 7.20 -8.89
CA LEU A 123 2.79 8.01 -8.33
C LEU A 123 2.38 7.46 -6.96
N ILE A 124 2.50 8.27 -5.93
CA ILE A 124 2.16 7.90 -4.55
C ILE A 124 0.95 8.72 -4.10
N LEU A 125 -0.14 8.03 -3.77
CA LEU A 125 -1.42 8.61 -3.40
C LEU A 125 -1.85 8.12 -2.02
N HIS A 126 -2.24 9.04 -1.10
CA HIS A 126 -2.62 8.65 0.26
C HIS A 126 -3.67 9.59 0.85
N GLY A 127 -4.58 9.06 1.63
CA GLY A 127 -5.53 9.85 2.42
C GLY A 127 -4.88 10.34 3.73
N THR A 128 -5.00 11.65 4.04
CA THR A 128 -4.33 12.20 5.25
C THR A 128 -4.96 11.74 6.57
N SER A 129 -6.16 11.18 6.52
CA SER A 129 -6.87 10.65 7.70
C SER A 129 -6.94 9.11 7.68
N ASP A 130 -6.06 8.46 6.90
CA ASP A 130 -5.91 7.01 6.91
C ASP A 130 -5.43 6.53 8.28
N ARG A 131 -6.22 5.61 8.88
CA ARG A 131 -5.94 5.01 10.19
C ARG A 131 -5.47 3.56 10.09
N LEU A 132 -5.45 3.00 8.87
CA LEU A 132 -5.06 1.61 8.61
C LEU A 132 -3.63 1.50 8.12
N ALA A 133 -3.18 2.46 7.29
CA ALA A 133 -1.79 2.62 6.89
C ALA A 133 -1.35 4.06 7.16
N ASP A 134 -0.23 4.24 7.87
CA ASP A 134 0.25 5.57 8.25
C ASP A 134 0.65 6.39 7.02
N PRO A 135 -0.02 7.54 6.73
CA PRO A 135 0.30 8.40 5.59
C PRO A 135 1.75 8.90 5.58
N TYR A 136 2.39 8.97 6.75
CA TYR A 136 3.80 9.35 6.86
C TYR A 136 4.71 8.35 6.14
N GLY A 137 4.30 7.08 6.04
CA GLY A 137 5.00 6.07 5.23
C GLY A 137 5.15 6.46 3.77
N SER A 138 4.12 7.06 3.17
CA SER A 138 4.18 7.60 1.80
C SER A 138 5.20 8.72 1.66
N SER A 139 5.31 9.60 2.66
CA SER A 139 6.33 10.66 2.67
C SER A 139 7.74 10.10 2.85
N ILE A 140 7.93 9.07 3.68
CA ILE A 140 9.21 8.36 3.82
C ILE A 140 9.63 7.78 2.46
N LEU A 141 8.73 7.08 1.79
CA LEU A 141 9.01 6.48 0.48
C LEU A 141 9.37 7.56 -0.54
N TYR A 142 8.56 8.61 -0.69
CA TYR A 142 8.79 9.70 -1.63
C TYR A 142 10.16 10.34 -1.45
N ASN A 143 10.59 10.57 -0.21
CA ASN A 143 11.88 11.18 0.09
C ASN A 143 13.05 10.21 -0.06
N GLY A 144 12.80 8.90 0.10
CA GLY A 144 13.85 7.88 0.11
C GLY A 144 14.18 7.25 -1.24
N ILE A 145 13.26 7.31 -2.21
CA ILE A 145 13.47 6.74 -3.55
C ILE A 145 14.32 7.66 -4.44
N MET A 146 15.00 7.08 -5.42
CA MET A 146 15.88 7.80 -6.35
C MET A 146 15.23 8.04 -7.73
N SER A 147 13.95 7.75 -7.88
CA SER A 147 13.21 8.09 -9.10
C SER A 147 13.24 9.60 -9.35
N GLU A 148 13.61 10.02 -10.54
CA GLU A 148 13.55 11.42 -11.00
C GLU A 148 12.11 11.80 -11.37
N ASP A 149 11.30 10.83 -11.78
CA ASP A 149 9.88 10.99 -12.11
C ASP A 149 9.01 10.45 -10.97
N LYS A 150 8.91 11.21 -9.89
CA LYS A 150 8.12 10.87 -8.72
C LYS A 150 7.12 11.95 -8.37
N THR A 151 5.90 11.53 -8.08
CA THR A 151 4.80 12.41 -7.66
C THR A 151 4.17 11.86 -6.39
N ILE A 152 3.89 12.74 -5.43
CA ILE A 152 3.09 12.42 -4.24
C ILE A 152 1.87 13.35 -4.19
N LYS A 153 0.68 12.79 -3.94
CA LYS A 153 -0.55 13.53 -3.67
C LYS A 153 -1.19 13.01 -2.39
N LEU A 154 -1.37 13.91 -1.42
CA LEU A 154 -2.03 13.62 -0.16
C LEU A 154 -3.42 14.25 -0.17
N TYR A 155 -4.46 13.42 -0.09
CA TYR A 155 -5.86 13.86 -0.12
C TYR A 155 -6.33 14.18 1.29
N LYS A 156 -6.61 15.46 1.52
CA LYS A 156 -7.01 15.96 2.85
C LYS A 156 -8.30 15.31 3.33
N ASN A 157 -8.25 14.76 4.53
CA ASN A 157 -9.37 14.10 5.24
C ASN A 157 -9.83 12.76 4.62
N TYR A 158 -9.22 12.25 3.52
CA TYR A 158 -9.56 10.94 2.99
C TYR A 158 -9.04 9.83 3.90
N PHE A 159 -9.79 8.72 3.95
CA PHE A 159 -9.44 7.52 4.69
C PHE A 159 -8.59 6.57 3.81
N HIS A 160 -8.58 5.29 4.15
CA HIS A 160 -7.65 4.31 3.55
C HIS A 160 -7.91 4.04 2.07
N GLU A 161 -9.16 3.72 1.72
CA GLU A 161 -9.54 3.38 0.35
C GLU A 161 -9.89 4.63 -0.45
N ILE A 162 -8.88 5.41 -0.83
CA ILE A 162 -9.07 6.70 -1.52
C ILE A 162 -9.86 6.59 -2.84
N LEU A 163 -9.89 5.40 -3.47
CA LEU A 163 -10.67 5.09 -4.67
C LEU A 163 -12.14 4.74 -4.35
N ASN A 164 -12.50 4.66 -3.08
CA ASN A 164 -13.85 4.41 -2.58
C ASN A 164 -14.36 5.56 -1.69
N GLU A 165 -13.69 6.69 -1.73
CA GLU A 165 -14.12 7.91 -1.05
C GLU A 165 -15.24 8.64 -1.84
N PRO A 166 -16.06 9.50 -1.21
CA PRO A 166 -17.11 10.26 -1.92
C PRO A 166 -16.60 11.03 -3.14
N ASP A 167 -15.40 11.61 -3.04
CA ASP A 167 -14.78 12.40 -4.11
C ASP A 167 -13.71 11.61 -4.89
N LYS A 168 -13.90 10.30 -5.06
CA LYS A 168 -12.96 9.38 -5.70
C LYS A 168 -12.61 9.74 -7.14
N ASP A 169 -13.50 10.41 -7.85
CA ASP A 169 -13.30 10.79 -9.26
C ASP A 169 -12.03 11.64 -9.41
N LYS A 170 -11.75 12.52 -8.44
CA LYS A 170 -10.53 13.30 -8.41
C LYS A 170 -9.28 12.40 -8.36
N VAL A 171 -9.34 11.30 -7.60
CA VAL A 171 -8.21 10.35 -7.49
C VAL A 171 -8.04 9.58 -8.80
N MET A 172 -9.16 9.19 -9.42
CA MET A 172 -9.17 8.49 -10.71
C MET A 172 -8.61 9.38 -11.82
N ASP A 173 -9.01 10.66 -11.87
CA ASP A 173 -8.50 11.64 -12.83
C ASP A 173 -6.99 11.84 -12.67
N ASP A 174 -6.51 11.98 -11.43
CA ASP A 174 -5.08 12.11 -11.13
C ASP A 174 -4.27 10.90 -11.62
N ILE A 175 -4.81 9.69 -11.45
CA ILE A 175 -4.19 8.45 -11.94
C ILE A 175 -4.20 8.41 -13.47
N LEU A 176 -5.35 8.70 -14.08
CA LEU A 176 -5.52 8.68 -15.52
C LEU A 176 -4.59 9.69 -16.21
N GLU A 177 -4.54 10.92 -15.70
CA GLU A 177 -3.64 11.97 -16.19
C GLU A 177 -2.17 11.51 -16.11
N TRP A 178 -1.79 10.91 -14.97
CA TRP A 178 -0.42 10.45 -14.75
C TRP A 178 -0.03 9.33 -15.72
N ILE A 179 -0.92 8.35 -15.96
CA ILE A 179 -0.72 7.25 -16.91
C ILE A 179 -0.64 7.80 -18.34
N THR A 180 -1.60 8.66 -18.73
CA THR A 180 -1.69 9.20 -20.10
C THR A 180 -0.43 9.94 -20.52
N LYS A 181 0.20 10.68 -19.59
CA LYS A 181 1.46 11.38 -19.85
C LYS A 181 2.65 10.43 -20.09
N ARG A 182 2.51 9.14 -19.79
CA ARG A 182 3.58 8.11 -19.86
C ARG A 182 3.25 6.94 -20.77
N SER A 183 2.07 6.96 -21.40
CA SER A 183 1.61 5.93 -22.34
C SER A 183 2.15 6.13 -23.74
#